data_f4cf72e6532677f01ac1ca8b685aae20
#
_entry.id   f4cf72e6532677f01ac1ca8b685aae20
#
_cell.length_a   1.000
_cell.length_b   1.000
_cell.length_c   1.000
_cell.angle_alpha   90.00
_cell.angle_beta   90.00
_cell.angle_gamma   90.00
#
_symmetry.space_group_name_H-M   'P 1'
#
loop_
_entity.id
_entity.type
_entity.pdbx_description
1 polymer ?
#
loop_
_entity_poly.entity_id
_entity_poly.type
_entity_poly.pdbx_seq_one_letter_code
_entity_poly.pdbx_strand_id
1 'polypeptide(L)'
;LEETSPGEYRVEARQLIKKNEPVYWNVPPEEWIFDMKMKAVDDPYGFCCHRIPMSKEKAKSLYKITDDELNGEIKKFTDDPIIQERYKDVGGADFIGKVGSTTTNDSDIIYVNECYLYQYDDDGNDIPWIVTIIGERVVKKELNKYGKPPFAVISPILVQHRMLGHSIFDIVEQFQLLATSLIRGVMDNIYYSNNGINIVNQHRI
;
A
#
# COMPACT_ATOMS: atom_id res chain seq x y z
N LEU A 1 -27.28 -0.75 35.88
CA LEU A 1 -26.71 -0.85 37.24
C LEU A 1 -27.72 -1.59 38.08
N GLU A 2 -27.46 -2.82 38.47
CA GLU A 2 -28.26 -3.56 39.42
C GLU A 2 -27.49 -3.59 40.74
N GLU A 3 -28.13 -3.16 41.83
CA GLU A 3 -27.58 -3.22 43.16
C GLU A 3 -27.73 -4.64 43.70
N THR A 4 -26.62 -5.36 43.84
CA THR A 4 -26.59 -6.76 44.29
C THR A 4 -26.52 -6.87 45.82
N SER A 5 -26.00 -5.84 46.50
CA SER A 5 -25.96 -5.67 47.95
C SER A 5 -25.71 -4.19 48.29
N PRO A 6 -25.99 -3.73 49.50
CA PRO A 6 -25.77 -2.32 49.84
C PRO A 6 -24.35 -1.86 49.58
N GLY A 7 -24.15 -1.06 48.54
CA GLY A 7 -22.85 -0.53 48.11
C GLY A 7 -22.10 -1.33 47.04
N GLU A 8 -22.63 -2.46 46.57
CA GLU A 8 -22.07 -3.21 45.45
C GLU A 8 -22.97 -3.12 44.21
N TYR A 9 -22.42 -2.58 43.13
CA TYR A 9 -23.13 -2.43 41.85
C TYR A 9 -22.54 -3.37 40.80
N ARG A 10 -23.40 -4.15 40.16
CA ARG A 10 -23.04 -4.94 38.98
C ARG A 10 -23.12 -4.08 37.72
N VAL A 11 -22.01 -3.86 37.08
CA VAL A 11 -21.93 -3.13 35.81
C VAL A 11 -21.86 -4.14 34.65
N GLU A 12 -22.94 -4.21 33.88
CA GLU A 12 -22.88 -4.93 32.59
C GLU A 12 -22.51 -3.97 31.46
N ALA A 13 -21.33 -4.12 30.93
CA ALA A 13 -20.91 -3.41 29.70
C ALA A 13 -21.38 -4.20 28.46
N ARG A 14 -22.27 -3.60 27.68
CA ARG A 14 -22.70 -4.14 26.39
C ARG A 14 -22.11 -3.33 25.27
N GLN A 15 -21.50 -4.00 24.31
CA GLN A 15 -21.04 -3.37 23.08
C GLN A 15 -22.24 -3.09 22.18
N LEU A 16 -22.55 -1.81 21.95
CA LEU A 16 -23.59 -1.39 21.03
C LEU A 16 -22.97 -1.18 19.65
N ILE A 17 -23.40 -1.96 18.68
CA ILE A 17 -23.06 -1.76 17.27
C ILE A 17 -23.91 -0.59 16.77
N LYS A 18 -23.31 0.60 16.62
CA LYS A 18 -23.99 1.79 16.13
C LYS A 18 -24.22 1.79 14.61
N LYS A 19 -23.30 1.15 13.88
CA LYS A 19 -23.33 1.01 12.43
C LYS A 19 -22.89 -0.40 12.02
N ASN A 20 -23.64 -1.02 11.14
CA ASN A 20 -23.30 -2.29 10.52
C ASN A 20 -23.56 -2.17 9.01
N GLU A 21 -22.67 -1.46 8.34
CA GLU A 21 -22.73 -1.20 6.91
C GLU A 21 -21.40 -1.56 6.26
N PRO A 22 -21.38 -2.01 4.99
CA PRO A 22 -20.14 -2.23 4.27
C PRO A 22 -19.40 -0.89 4.10
N VAL A 23 -18.11 -0.91 4.39
CA VAL A 23 -17.24 0.25 4.21
C VAL A 23 -16.22 -0.07 3.12
N TYR A 24 -16.05 0.85 2.18
CA TYR A 24 -15.06 0.74 1.11
C TYR A 24 -13.98 1.78 1.33
N TRP A 25 -12.73 1.38 1.19
CA TRP A 25 -11.59 2.30 1.20
C TRP A 25 -10.62 1.96 0.08
N ASN A 26 -9.86 2.96 -0.32
CA ASN A 26 -8.82 2.80 -1.31
C ASN A 26 -7.60 2.16 -0.66
N VAL A 27 -7.09 1.09 -1.27
CA VAL A 27 -5.84 0.43 -0.85
C VAL A 27 -4.70 1.02 -1.67
N PRO A 28 -3.66 1.57 -1.03
CA PRO A 28 -2.48 2.07 -1.73
C PRO A 28 -1.79 0.95 -2.53
N PRO A 29 -1.23 1.23 -3.71
CA PRO A 29 -0.59 0.21 -4.55
C PRO A 29 0.55 -0.52 -3.85
N GLU A 30 1.29 0.15 -2.96
CA GLU A 30 2.38 -0.43 -2.18
C GLU A 30 1.91 -1.40 -1.08
N GLU A 31 0.65 -1.30 -0.68
CA GLU A 31 0.04 -2.18 0.32
C GLU A 31 -0.63 -3.40 -0.32
N TRP A 32 -0.73 -3.44 -1.64
CA TRP A 32 -1.38 -4.54 -2.34
C TRP A 32 -0.41 -5.31 -3.22
N ILE A 33 -0.12 -6.53 -2.81
CA ILE A 33 0.78 -7.46 -3.50
C ILE A 33 -0.08 -8.54 -4.16
N PHE A 34 0.21 -8.85 -5.41
CA PHE A 34 -0.52 -9.87 -6.16
C PHE A 34 0.40 -10.58 -7.14
N ASP A 35 0.01 -11.77 -7.58
CA ASP A 35 0.73 -12.50 -8.63
C ASP A 35 0.47 -11.84 -10.00
N MET A 36 1.54 -11.46 -10.68
CA MET A 36 1.50 -10.83 -12.02
C MET A 36 0.83 -11.70 -13.09
N LYS A 37 0.67 -12.99 -12.85
CA LYS A 37 0.03 -13.93 -13.77
C LYS A 37 -1.49 -13.94 -13.65
N MET A 38 -2.04 -13.36 -12.57
CA MET A 38 -3.49 -13.30 -12.37
C MET A 38 -4.16 -12.49 -13.47
N LYS A 39 -5.31 -12.99 -13.91
CA LYS A 39 -6.17 -12.32 -14.90
C LYS A 39 -7.34 -11.60 -14.23
N ALA A 40 -7.72 -12.04 -13.07
CA ALA A 40 -8.80 -11.49 -12.25
C ALA A 40 -8.43 -11.61 -10.76
N VAL A 41 -9.08 -10.83 -9.91
CA VAL A 41 -8.82 -10.86 -8.46
C VAL A 41 -9.17 -12.20 -7.83
N ASP A 42 -10.15 -12.90 -8.39
CA ASP A 42 -10.63 -14.22 -7.97
C ASP A 42 -10.03 -15.38 -8.79
N ASP A 43 -8.85 -15.16 -9.40
CA ASP A 43 -8.15 -16.20 -10.16
C ASP A 43 -7.62 -17.27 -9.19
N PRO A 44 -8.06 -18.55 -9.31
CA PRO A 44 -7.66 -19.61 -8.40
C PRO A 44 -6.17 -20.00 -8.52
N TYR A 45 -5.51 -19.61 -9.60
CA TYR A 45 -4.09 -19.94 -9.85
C TYR A 45 -3.12 -18.90 -9.29
N GLY A 46 -3.63 -17.84 -8.71
CA GLY A 46 -2.82 -16.76 -8.17
C GLY A 46 -3.09 -16.52 -6.69
N PHE A 47 -2.40 -15.55 -6.14
CA PHE A 47 -2.66 -15.05 -4.79
C PHE A 47 -2.68 -13.52 -4.80
N CYS A 48 -3.43 -12.94 -3.89
CA CYS A 48 -3.31 -11.52 -3.57
C CYS A 48 -3.14 -11.35 -2.06
N CYS A 49 -2.42 -10.31 -1.68
CA CYS A 49 -2.05 -10.06 -0.31
C CYS A 49 -2.20 -8.57 0.00
N HIS A 50 -2.87 -8.27 1.09
CA HIS A 50 -2.95 -6.92 1.65
C HIS A 50 -1.91 -6.77 2.75
N ARG A 51 -1.00 -5.84 2.56
CA ARG A 51 0.06 -5.50 3.51
C ARG A 51 -0.45 -4.38 4.41
N ILE A 52 -0.82 -4.70 5.62
CA ILE A 52 -1.42 -3.77 6.57
C ILE A 52 -0.33 -3.25 7.53
N PRO A 53 -0.04 -1.93 7.55
CA PRO A 53 0.83 -1.36 8.56
C PRO A 53 0.13 -1.38 9.92
N MET A 54 0.79 -1.94 10.93
CA MET A 54 0.24 -2.11 12.26
C MET A 54 1.32 -1.93 13.33
N SER A 55 0.97 -1.34 14.48
CA SER A 55 1.91 -1.28 15.61
C SER A 55 2.18 -2.67 16.18
N LYS A 56 3.41 -2.92 16.62
CA LYS A 56 3.80 -4.20 17.25
C LYS A 56 2.88 -4.59 18.40
N GLU A 57 2.51 -3.64 19.24
CA GLU A 57 1.63 -3.87 20.38
C GLU A 57 0.24 -4.38 19.96
N LYS A 58 -0.32 -3.76 18.91
CA LYS A 58 -1.61 -4.18 18.35
C LYS A 58 -1.51 -5.58 17.72
N ALA A 59 -0.42 -5.85 16.99
CA ALA A 59 -0.18 -7.17 16.40
C ALA A 59 -0.05 -8.26 17.47
N LYS A 60 0.69 -8.01 18.55
CA LYS A 60 0.80 -8.92 19.71
C LYS A 60 -0.56 -9.21 20.34
N SER A 61 -1.36 -8.16 20.55
CA SER A 61 -2.68 -8.32 21.15
C SER A 61 -3.64 -9.13 20.28
N LEU A 62 -3.64 -8.90 18.96
CA LEU A 62 -4.53 -9.57 18.02
C LEU A 62 -4.13 -11.02 17.74
N TYR A 63 -2.84 -11.26 17.56
CA TYR A 63 -2.34 -12.56 17.11
C TYR A 63 -1.67 -13.38 18.22
N LYS A 64 -1.59 -12.84 19.45
CA LYS A 64 -0.98 -13.50 20.63
C LYS A 64 0.46 -13.94 20.40
N ILE A 65 1.25 -13.08 19.76
CA ILE A 65 2.66 -13.33 19.40
C ILE A 65 3.56 -12.79 20.50
N THR A 66 4.64 -13.50 20.80
CA THR A 66 5.67 -13.08 21.76
C THR A 66 6.72 -12.16 21.11
N ASP A 67 7.45 -11.41 21.95
CA ASP A 67 8.52 -10.50 21.46
C ASP A 67 9.64 -11.23 20.74
N ASP A 68 10.01 -12.42 21.24
CA ASP A 68 11.07 -13.24 20.65
C ASP A 68 10.71 -13.71 19.22
N GLU A 69 9.43 -13.90 18.98
CA GLU A 69 8.90 -14.27 17.64
C GLU A 69 8.85 -13.09 16.67
N LEU A 70 8.78 -11.87 17.19
CA LEU A 70 8.77 -10.63 16.42
C LEU A 70 10.18 -10.06 16.16
N ASN A 71 11.22 -10.55 16.84
CA ASN A 71 12.60 -10.06 16.72
C ASN A 71 13.35 -10.63 15.50
N GLY A 72 12.68 -11.41 14.63
CA GLY A 72 13.19 -11.80 13.32
C GLY A 72 13.31 -10.60 12.36
N GLU A 73 13.72 -10.81 11.13
CA GLU A 73 13.87 -9.80 10.07
C GLU A 73 12.50 -9.23 9.63
N ILE A 74 11.86 -8.48 10.53
CA ILE A 74 10.61 -7.80 10.22
C ILE A 74 10.96 -6.45 9.60
N LYS A 75 10.59 -6.28 8.33
CA LYS A 75 10.70 -4.99 7.66
C LYS A 75 9.79 -3.98 8.36
N LYS A 76 10.39 -2.91 8.84
CA LYS A 76 9.64 -1.79 9.41
C LYS A 76 9.00 -0.97 8.29
N PHE A 77 7.88 -0.36 8.59
CA PHE A 77 7.19 0.56 7.68
C PHE A 77 8.12 1.67 7.17
N THR A 78 8.97 2.20 8.06
CA THR A 78 9.93 3.26 7.75
C THR A 78 11.06 2.85 6.81
N ASP A 79 11.30 1.55 6.66
CA ASP A 79 12.40 1.04 5.84
C ASP A 79 11.99 0.83 4.37
N ASP A 80 10.71 1.03 4.03
CA ASP A 80 10.22 0.91 2.67
C ASP A 80 10.59 2.17 1.85
N PRO A 81 11.42 2.04 0.79
CA PRO A 81 11.89 3.18 0.00
C PRO A 81 10.75 3.91 -0.73
N ILE A 82 9.70 3.21 -1.13
CA ILE A 82 8.54 3.79 -1.82
C ILE A 82 7.78 4.72 -0.88
N ILE A 83 7.61 4.27 0.36
CA ILE A 83 6.95 5.07 1.40
C ILE A 83 7.79 6.30 1.73
N GLN A 84 9.11 6.14 1.89
CA GLN A 84 10.01 7.27 2.13
C GLN A 84 9.94 8.31 1.00
N GLU A 85 9.90 7.88 -0.25
CA GLU A 85 9.81 8.78 -1.39
C GLU A 85 8.47 9.52 -1.44
N ARG A 86 7.35 8.83 -1.23
CA ARG A 86 6.02 9.43 -1.14
C ARG A 86 5.91 10.49 -0.03
N TYR A 87 6.47 10.21 1.14
CA TYR A 87 6.45 11.17 2.24
C TYR A 87 7.38 12.37 1.99
N LYS A 88 8.48 12.21 1.26
CA LYS A 88 9.32 13.33 0.81
C LYS A 88 8.54 14.30 -0.08
N ASP A 89 7.75 13.77 -1.00
CA ASP A 89 6.99 14.59 -1.95
C ASP A 89 5.83 15.35 -1.29
N VAL A 90 5.18 14.75 -0.28
CA VAL A 90 3.98 15.32 0.37
C VAL A 90 4.32 16.28 1.49
N GLY A 91 5.41 16.08 2.23
CA GLY A 91 5.70 16.85 3.44
C GLY A 91 7.11 17.42 3.58
N GLY A 92 7.97 17.13 2.60
CA GLY A 92 9.39 17.47 2.69
C GLY A 92 10.15 16.64 3.72
N ALA A 93 11.46 16.84 3.79
CA ALA A 93 12.36 16.14 4.73
C ALA A 93 11.97 16.31 6.21
N ASP A 94 11.27 17.40 6.54
CA ASP A 94 10.80 17.68 7.91
C ASP A 94 9.70 16.73 8.39
N PHE A 95 8.90 16.16 7.47
CA PHE A 95 7.85 15.24 7.85
C PHE A 95 8.43 13.86 8.24
N ILE A 96 9.41 13.39 7.49
CA ILE A 96 10.14 12.15 7.80
C ILE A 96 10.95 12.30 9.10
N GLY A 97 11.59 13.45 9.29
CA GLY A 97 12.29 13.77 10.53
C GLY A 97 11.36 13.86 11.74
N LYS A 98 10.11 14.30 11.55
CA LYS A 98 9.10 14.35 12.62
C LYS A 98 8.43 13.01 12.89
N VAL A 99 8.23 12.18 11.87
CA VAL A 99 7.74 10.79 12.04
C VAL A 99 8.78 9.93 12.76
N GLY A 100 10.09 10.22 12.58
CA GLY A 100 11.16 9.54 13.31
C GLY A 100 11.59 10.21 14.64
N SER A 101 11.11 11.44 14.94
CA SER A 101 11.55 12.24 16.07
C SER A 101 10.48 12.51 17.13
N THR A 102 9.23 12.19 16.85
CA THR A 102 8.22 12.19 17.91
C THR A 102 8.45 11.00 18.82
N THR A 103 8.56 11.26 20.10
CA THR A 103 8.77 10.36 21.24
C THR A 103 7.69 9.28 21.44
N THR A 104 6.86 9.03 20.45
CA THR A 104 5.95 7.90 20.36
C THR A 104 6.57 6.92 19.36
N ASN A 105 6.94 5.78 19.85
CA ASN A 105 7.47 4.54 19.26
C ASN A 105 7.03 4.18 17.83
N ASP A 106 7.13 5.11 16.86
CA ASP A 106 6.88 4.88 15.43
C ASP A 106 7.89 3.90 14.81
N SER A 107 9.00 3.63 15.52
CA SER A 107 9.93 2.56 15.17
C SER A 107 9.33 1.16 15.24
N ASP A 108 8.12 1.04 15.77
CA ASP A 108 7.47 -0.24 16.05
C ASP A 108 6.28 -0.55 15.15
N ILE A 109 6.17 0.14 13.99
CA ILE A 109 5.19 -0.22 12.97
C ILE A 109 5.78 -1.34 12.11
N ILE A 110 5.07 -2.44 12.04
CA ILE A 110 5.39 -3.63 11.24
C ILE A 110 4.32 -3.88 10.18
N TYR A 111 4.69 -4.62 9.15
CA TYR A 111 3.73 -5.08 8.16
C TYR A 111 3.13 -6.43 8.55
N VAL A 112 1.80 -6.47 8.57
CA VAL A 112 1.01 -7.69 8.67
C VAL A 112 0.46 -8.00 7.28
N ASN A 113 0.84 -9.11 6.71
CA ASN A 113 0.44 -9.53 5.38
C ASN A 113 -0.77 -10.47 5.49
N GLU A 114 -1.93 -10.04 5.00
CA GLU A 114 -3.13 -10.85 4.89
C GLU A 114 -3.26 -11.35 3.45
N CYS A 115 -2.94 -12.63 3.24
CA CYS A 115 -2.87 -13.26 1.93
C CYS A 115 -4.11 -14.10 1.67
N TYR A 116 -4.69 -13.91 0.49
CA TYR A 116 -5.82 -14.67 -0.04
C TYR A 116 -5.29 -15.61 -1.11
N LEU A 117 -5.47 -16.89 -0.91
CA LEU A 117 -5.00 -17.94 -1.82
C LEU A 117 -5.98 -19.11 -1.86
N TYR A 118 -5.91 -19.85 -2.93
CA TYR A 118 -6.67 -21.10 -3.09
C TYR A 118 -5.73 -22.29 -2.90
N GLN A 119 -6.20 -23.30 -2.22
CA GLN A 119 -5.51 -24.57 -2.06
C GLN A 119 -6.41 -25.67 -2.58
N TYR A 120 -5.85 -26.61 -3.32
CA TYR A 120 -6.59 -27.75 -3.83
C TYR A 120 -6.78 -28.81 -2.74
N ASP A 121 -7.96 -29.37 -2.68
CA ASP A 121 -8.25 -30.58 -1.91
C ASP A 121 -7.87 -31.82 -2.71
N ASP A 122 -7.84 -32.99 -2.06
CA ASP A 122 -7.58 -34.28 -2.70
C ASP A 122 -8.58 -34.60 -3.83
N ASP A 123 -9.78 -34.06 -3.74
CA ASP A 123 -10.83 -34.14 -4.75
C ASP A 123 -10.71 -33.14 -5.91
N GLY A 124 -9.69 -32.23 -5.86
CA GLY A 124 -9.44 -31.22 -6.87
C GLY A 124 -10.32 -29.98 -6.77
N ASN A 125 -11.00 -29.77 -5.64
CA ASN A 125 -11.80 -28.57 -5.41
C ASN A 125 -10.93 -27.42 -4.89
N ASP A 126 -11.25 -26.19 -5.33
CA ASP A 126 -10.59 -24.96 -4.86
C ASP A 126 -11.10 -24.58 -3.47
N ILE A 127 -10.23 -24.64 -2.47
CA ILE A 127 -10.54 -24.19 -1.12
C ILE A 127 -9.91 -22.82 -0.89
N PRO A 128 -10.71 -21.75 -0.68
CA PRO A 128 -10.19 -20.41 -0.44
C PRO A 128 -9.71 -20.27 1.00
N TRP A 129 -8.47 -19.83 1.17
CA TRP A 129 -7.84 -19.59 2.47
C TRP A 129 -7.47 -18.12 2.66
N ILE A 130 -7.56 -17.67 3.92
CA ILE A 130 -6.97 -16.43 4.39
C ILE A 130 -5.80 -16.80 5.28
N VAL A 131 -4.62 -16.37 4.89
CA VAL A 131 -3.38 -16.67 5.61
C VAL A 131 -2.75 -15.35 6.05
N THR A 132 -2.62 -15.15 7.36
CA THR A 132 -1.95 -13.98 7.91
C THR A 132 -0.49 -14.30 8.21
N ILE A 133 0.41 -13.50 7.66
CA ILE A 133 1.86 -13.69 7.75
C ILE A 133 2.48 -12.43 8.37
N ILE A 134 3.36 -12.61 9.36
CA ILE A 134 4.17 -11.54 9.94
C ILE A 134 5.64 -11.94 9.82
N GLY A 135 6.43 -11.13 9.09
CA GLY A 135 7.78 -11.53 8.70
C GLY A 135 7.73 -12.78 7.82
N GLU A 136 8.40 -13.85 8.27
CA GLU A 136 8.42 -15.14 7.57
C GLU A 136 7.46 -16.17 8.18
N ARG A 137 6.70 -15.80 9.19
CA ARG A 137 5.87 -16.73 9.95
C ARG A 137 4.39 -16.62 9.64
N VAL A 138 3.74 -17.75 9.41
CA VAL A 138 2.28 -17.86 9.36
C VAL A 138 1.73 -17.79 10.78
N VAL A 139 0.97 -16.73 11.06
CA VAL A 139 0.40 -16.47 12.38
C VAL A 139 -1.03 -16.99 12.48
N LYS A 140 -1.77 -16.90 11.40
CA LYS A 140 -3.17 -17.31 11.34
C LYS A 140 -3.48 -17.90 9.98
N LYS A 141 -4.25 -18.99 9.97
CA LYS A 141 -4.79 -19.60 8.76
C LYS A 141 -6.26 -19.92 9.01
N GLU A 142 -7.13 -19.39 8.19
CA GLU A 142 -8.57 -19.64 8.31
C GLU A 142 -9.22 -19.78 6.93
N LEU A 143 -10.36 -20.49 6.90
CA LEU A 143 -11.13 -20.63 5.67
C LEU A 143 -11.81 -19.31 5.32
N ASN A 144 -11.67 -18.88 4.07
CA ASN A 144 -12.38 -17.71 3.56
C ASN A 144 -13.86 -18.05 3.34
N LYS A 145 -14.70 -17.63 4.27
CA LYS A 145 -16.17 -17.90 4.22
C LYS A 145 -16.87 -17.22 3.05
N TYR A 146 -16.27 -16.19 2.48
CA TYR A 146 -16.82 -15.43 1.35
C TYR A 146 -16.44 -16.04 -0.01
N GLY A 147 -15.52 -16.99 -0.03
CA GLY A 147 -15.09 -17.69 -1.25
C GLY A 147 -14.20 -16.85 -2.18
N LYS A 148 -14.14 -15.53 -2.00
CA LYS A 148 -13.41 -14.61 -2.88
C LYS A 148 -12.63 -13.59 -2.05
N PRO A 149 -11.49 -13.06 -2.58
CA PRO A 149 -10.80 -11.94 -1.98
C PRO A 149 -11.70 -10.68 -1.97
N PRO A 150 -11.67 -9.86 -0.90
CA PRO A 150 -12.54 -8.69 -0.76
C PRO A 150 -11.99 -7.45 -1.48
N PHE A 151 -11.38 -7.62 -2.65
CA PHE A 151 -10.81 -6.54 -3.43
C PHE A 151 -11.54 -6.34 -4.75
N ALA A 152 -11.65 -5.07 -5.17
CA ALA A 152 -12.13 -4.70 -6.49
C ALA A 152 -11.05 -3.86 -7.19
N VAL A 153 -10.67 -4.28 -8.38
CA VAL A 153 -9.68 -3.59 -9.21
C VAL A 153 -10.41 -2.85 -10.32
N ILE A 154 -10.11 -1.56 -10.46
CA ILE A 154 -10.64 -0.72 -11.52
C ILE A 154 -9.47 -0.23 -12.37
N SER A 155 -9.43 -0.65 -13.64
CA SER A 155 -8.45 -0.19 -14.61
C SER A 155 -9.13 0.71 -15.64
N PRO A 156 -8.68 1.97 -15.83
CA PRO A 156 -9.29 2.88 -16.82
C PRO A 156 -9.21 2.33 -18.23
N ILE A 157 -8.10 1.69 -18.58
CA ILE A 157 -7.86 1.12 -19.91
C ILE A 157 -7.46 -0.33 -19.73
N LEU A 158 -8.35 -1.22 -20.14
CA LEU A 158 -8.15 -2.65 -20.00
C LEU A 158 -7.10 -3.16 -21.00
N VAL A 159 -6.21 -4.00 -20.51
CA VAL A 159 -5.27 -4.78 -21.34
C VAL A 159 -5.71 -6.23 -21.31
N GLN A 160 -5.78 -6.84 -22.49
CA GLN A 160 -6.20 -8.24 -22.61
C GLN A 160 -5.29 -9.17 -21.80
N HIS A 161 -5.89 -10.14 -21.12
CA HIS A 161 -5.21 -11.18 -20.34
C HIS A 161 -4.37 -10.67 -19.16
N ARG A 162 -4.63 -9.44 -18.69
CA ARG A 162 -4.00 -8.86 -17.50
C ARG A 162 -5.06 -8.30 -16.55
N MET A 163 -4.84 -8.46 -15.27
CA MET A 163 -5.70 -7.89 -14.25
C MET A 163 -5.55 -6.36 -14.18
N LEU A 164 -4.33 -5.86 -14.27
CA LEU A 164 -4.04 -4.43 -14.35
C LEU A 164 -3.91 -3.98 -15.79
N GLY A 165 -4.60 -2.89 -16.12
CA GLY A 165 -4.50 -2.20 -17.40
C GLY A 165 -3.51 -1.04 -17.37
N HIS A 166 -3.60 -0.18 -18.39
CA HIS A 166 -2.85 1.07 -18.45
C HIS A 166 -3.54 2.20 -17.67
N SER A 167 -2.74 3.06 -17.08
CA SER A 167 -3.23 4.31 -16.51
C SER A 167 -3.39 5.36 -17.62
N ILE A 168 -4.18 6.39 -17.34
CA ILE A 168 -4.28 7.55 -18.24
C ILE A 168 -2.91 8.22 -18.37
N PHE A 169 -2.10 8.21 -17.32
CA PHE A 169 -0.75 8.74 -17.31
C PHE A 169 0.14 8.05 -18.35
N ASP A 170 0.13 6.73 -18.43
CA ASP A 170 0.94 5.96 -19.39
C ASP A 170 0.69 6.39 -20.85
N ILE A 171 -0.53 6.83 -21.16
CA ILE A 171 -0.88 7.30 -22.50
C ILE A 171 -0.46 8.76 -22.71
N VAL A 172 -0.66 9.59 -21.70
CA VAL A 172 -0.44 11.04 -21.81
C VAL A 172 1.03 11.41 -21.65
N GLU A 173 1.84 10.59 -20.99
CA GLU A 173 3.25 10.86 -20.69
C GLU A 173 4.05 11.28 -21.93
N GLN A 174 3.94 10.55 -23.03
CA GLN A 174 4.67 10.83 -24.26
C GLN A 174 4.28 12.19 -24.85
N PHE A 175 3.01 12.54 -24.81
CA PHE A 175 2.52 13.85 -25.29
C PHE A 175 2.99 14.98 -24.38
N GLN A 176 3.03 14.78 -23.08
CA GLN A 176 3.54 15.76 -22.13
C GLN A 176 5.04 16.00 -22.32
N LEU A 177 5.83 14.95 -22.50
CA LEU A 177 7.25 15.06 -22.81
C LEU A 177 7.48 15.82 -24.13
N LEU A 178 6.71 15.51 -25.17
CA LEU A 178 6.78 16.21 -26.45
C LEU A 178 6.42 17.69 -26.29
N ALA A 179 5.31 18.00 -25.64
CA ALA A 179 4.89 19.38 -25.40
C ALA A 179 5.94 20.16 -24.62
N THR A 180 6.52 19.55 -23.58
CA THR A 180 7.57 20.17 -22.77
C THR A 180 8.83 20.45 -23.61
N SER A 181 9.25 19.51 -24.47
CA SER A 181 10.42 19.70 -25.33
C SER A 181 10.21 20.81 -26.38
N LEU A 182 8.99 20.90 -26.95
CA LEU A 182 8.63 21.96 -27.89
C LEU A 182 8.65 23.34 -27.22
N ILE A 183 8.06 23.44 -26.03
CA ILE A 183 8.05 24.72 -25.27
C ILE A 183 9.47 25.13 -24.93
N ARG A 184 10.33 24.22 -24.45
CA ARG A 184 11.74 24.51 -24.18
C ARG A 184 12.47 24.97 -25.44
N GLY A 185 12.27 24.28 -26.59
CA GLY A 185 12.87 24.69 -27.85
C GLY A 185 12.44 26.07 -28.32
N VAL A 186 11.16 26.44 -28.11
CA VAL A 186 10.68 27.80 -28.40
C VAL A 186 11.31 28.82 -27.47
N MET A 187 11.41 28.54 -26.18
CA MET A 187 12.06 29.42 -25.19
C MET A 187 13.55 29.64 -25.52
N ASP A 188 14.27 28.56 -25.85
CA ASP A 188 15.67 28.63 -26.25
C ASP A 188 15.84 29.46 -27.53
N ASN A 189 14.97 29.28 -28.54
CA ASN A 189 14.99 30.07 -29.76
C ASN A 189 14.77 31.56 -29.49
N ILE A 190 13.81 31.91 -28.63
CA ILE A 190 13.56 33.29 -28.20
C ILE A 190 14.80 33.84 -27.47
N TYR A 191 15.41 33.05 -26.58
CA TYR A 191 16.61 33.44 -25.86
C TYR A 191 17.77 33.74 -26.80
N TYR A 192 18.07 32.85 -27.74
CA TYR A 192 19.16 33.06 -28.73
C TYR A 192 18.84 34.20 -29.72
N SER A 193 17.59 34.39 -30.09
CA SER A 193 17.18 35.50 -30.94
C SER A 193 17.37 36.88 -30.24
N ASN A 194 17.06 36.94 -28.96
CA ASN A 194 17.20 38.17 -28.18
C ASN A 194 18.65 38.46 -27.73
N ASN A 195 19.43 37.40 -27.51
CA ASN A 195 20.84 37.49 -27.08
C ASN A 195 21.74 36.94 -28.19
N GLY A 196 21.77 37.61 -29.35
CA GLY A 196 22.59 37.22 -30.48
C GLY A 196 24.10 37.17 -30.11
N ILE A 197 24.73 36.03 -30.42
CA ILE A 197 26.19 35.86 -30.23
C ILE A 197 26.89 36.45 -31.44
N ASN A 198 27.58 37.56 -31.28
CA ASN A 198 28.43 38.15 -32.32
C ASN A 198 29.84 37.54 -32.26
N ILE A 199 30.21 36.73 -33.24
CA ILE A 199 31.56 36.24 -33.38
C ILE A 199 32.37 37.25 -34.19
N VAL A 200 33.31 37.89 -33.55
CA VAL A 200 34.23 38.85 -34.20
C VAL A 200 35.58 38.13 -34.45
N ASN A 201 36.05 38.11 -35.71
CA ASN A 201 37.33 37.56 -36.03
C ASN A 201 38.39 38.66 -35.81
N GLN A 202 39.18 38.53 -34.75
CA GLN A 202 40.19 39.49 -34.26
C GLN A 202 41.33 39.75 -35.29
N HIS A 203 41.48 38.89 -36.28
CA HIS A 203 42.53 39.05 -37.31
C HIS A 203 42.08 39.83 -38.56
N ARG A 204 40.86 40.37 -38.58
CA ARG A 204 40.31 41.13 -39.71
C ARG A 204 39.93 42.59 -39.34
N ILE A 205 40.36 43.09 -38.18
CA ILE A 205 40.26 44.48 -37.80
C ILE A 205 41.60 45.17 -37.98
#